data_b86b1d2468e7cb59be1f9a6d7b6b9b07
#
_entry.id   b86b1d2468e7cb59be1f9a6d7b6b9b07
#
_cell.length_a   1.000
_cell.length_b   1.000
_cell.length_c   1.000
_cell.angle_alpha   90.00
_cell.angle_beta   90.00
_cell.angle_gamma   90.00
#
_symmetry.space_group_name_H-M   'P 1'
#
loop_
_entity.id
_entity.type
_entity.pdbx_description
1 polymer ?
#
loop_
_entity_poly.entity_id
_entity_poly.type
_entity_poly.pdbx_seq_one_letter_code
_entity_poly.pdbx_strand_id
1 'polypeptide(L)'
;LASFSDVWVNQKGMPHISFTNRCGQLEIRQRDPLNRGLLWPQSFQITFQGAEESTSVEVNLTNETYSITVPLGTQAILPNTDGRGYGLFIPDEESKEWMLAHWQETSDDTARQSLLMSLYENYQHRLISDKEWMEALMNGLKNEKNALIASTLCGYLGTPLSQLGQASWEEEIWEWSDKHPLASCRLQLIRCLISNARAPKSIDKLYQLWKEQSHPMLNERDYMTLAYELALHCPERYESLRDTQRERITNPDRRRQFDFIVQAVTPDTLQMDAFFQSLLKAENRRIEPWAASALAYLNHPLRQPYSVKYIRPGLE
;
A
#
# COMPACT_ATOMS: atom_id res chain seq x y z
N LEU A 1 2.01 28.31 21.23
CA LEU A 1 1.18 27.09 21.31
C LEU A 1 -0.15 27.23 20.59
N ALA A 2 -0.90 28.36 20.76
CA ALA A 2 -2.21 28.54 20.11
C ALA A 2 -2.13 28.52 18.58
N SER A 3 -1.21 29.25 17.98
CA SER A 3 -1.01 29.26 16.51
C SER A 3 -0.53 27.90 15.96
N PHE A 4 0.29 27.18 16.73
CA PHE A 4 0.68 25.82 16.36
C PHE A 4 -0.53 24.88 16.35
N SER A 5 -1.30 24.86 17.47
CA SER A 5 -2.50 24.00 17.56
C SER A 5 -3.54 24.32 16.50
N ASP A 6 -3.68 25.59 16.10
CA ASP A 6 -4.63 25.98 15.08
C ASP A 6 -4.29 25.33 13.72
N VAL A 7 -3.04 25.39 13.31
CA VAL A 7 -2.62 24.81 12.02
C VAL A 7 -2.55 23.27 12.08
N TRP A 8 -1.96 22.71 13.13
CA TRP A 8 -1.70 21.26 13.19
C TRP A 8 -2.90 20.41 13.58
N VAL A 9 -3.87 20.98 14.31
CA VAL A 9 -5.02 20.22 14.84
C VAL A 9 -6.32 20.60 14.13
N ASN A 10 -6.52 21.89 13.83
CA ASN A 10 -7.81 22.40 13.35
C ASN A 10 -7.88 22.53 11.82
N GLN A 11 -6.74 22.50 11.11
CA GLN A 11 -6.72 22.63 9.65
C GLN A 11 -6.66 21.28 8.95
N LYS A 12 -7.40 21.14 7.86
CA LYS A 12 -7.37 19.95 7.00
C LYS A 12 -6.16 19.97 6.09
N GLY A 13 -5.64 18.80 5.77
CA GLY A 13 -4.54 18.62 4.84
C GLY A 13 -3.17 18.55 5.52
N MET A 14 -2.14 18.42 4.71
CA MET A 14 -0.74 18.36 5.12
C MET A 14 0.12 19.20 4.17
N PRO A 15 1.28 19.72 4.60
CA PRO A 15 2.15 20.48 3.72
C PRO A 15 2.75 19.61 2.63
N HIS A 16 2.89 20.14 1.41
CA HIS A 16 3.78 19.61 0.40
C HIS A 16 5.13 20.30 0.55
N ILE A 17 6.19 19.53 0.76
CA ILE A 17 7.54 20.02 1.02
C ILE A 17 8.43 19.58 -0.14
N SER A 18 8.72 20.50 -1.05
CA SER A 18 9.55 20.25 -2.23
C SER A 18 11.00 20.63 -2.01
N PHE A 19 11.89 19.84 -2.59
CA PHE A 19 13.33 20.01 -2.56
C PHE A 19 13.79 20.40 -3.97
N THR A 20 14.56 21.47 -4.10
CA THR A 20 15.09 21.91 -5.38
C THR A 20 16.55 22.29 -5.21
N ASN A 21 17.45 21.50 -5.79
CA ASN A 21 18.89 21.82 -5.81
C ASN A 21 19.21 22.59 -7.09
N ARG A 22 19.78 23.80 -6.93
CA ARG A 22 20.24 24.63 -8.04
C ARG A 22 21.66 25.11 -7.77
N CYS A 23 22.62 24.65 -8.58
CA CYS A 23 24.00 25.08 -8.49
C CYS A 23 24.59 24.99 -7.06
N GLY A 24 24.31 23.91 -6.34
CA GLY A 24 24.82 23.69 -4.98
C GLY A 24 24.08 24.47 -3.89
N GLN A 25 22.92 25.05 -4.21
CA GLN A 25 22.00 25.64 -3.24
C GLN A 25 20.70 24.84 -3.23
N LEU A 26 20.37 24.25 -2.09
CA LEU A 26 19.09 23.57 -1.86
C LEU A 26 18.08 24.58 -1.35
N GLU A 27 16.96 24.72 -2.07
CA GLU A 27 15.75 25.35 -1.57
C GLU A 27 14.78 24.26 -1.12
N ILE A 28 14.31 24.34 0.12
CA ILE A 28 13.23 23.53 0.68
C ILE A 28 12.02 24.46 0.82
N ARG A 29 10.92 24.11 0.15
CA ARG A 29 9.71 24.94 0.12
C ARG A 29 8.51 24.17 0.61
N GLN A 30 7.79 24.67 1.62
CA GLN A 30 6.48 24.18 1.99
C GLN A 30 5.35 24.93 1.28
N ARG A 31 4.31 24.19 0.91
CA ARG A 31 3.10 24.73 0.28
C ARG A 31 1.85 24.07 0.84
N ASP A 32 0.82 24.87 1.06
CA ASP A 32 -0.54 24.37 1.32
C ASP A 32 -1.17 23.84 0.01
N PRO A 33 -1.48 22.54 -0.11
CA PRO A 33 -2.07 21.98 -1.32
C PRO A 33 -3.48 22.54 -1.62
N LEU A 34 -4.16 23.11 -0.62
CA LEU A 34 -5.48 23.74 -0.77
C LEU A 34 -5.40 25.25 -1.06
N ASN A 35 -4.19 25.81 -1.26
CA ASN A 35 -3.94 27.21 -1.60
C ASN A 35 -4.54 28.24 -0.61
N ARG A 36 -4.60 27.91 0.68
CA ARG A 36 -5.07 28.82 1.75
C ARG A 36 -3.95 29.70 2.33
N GLY A 37 -2.69 29.46 1.90
CA GLY A 37 -1.52 30.15 2.41
C GLY A 37 -1.10 29.71 3.82
N LEU A 38 -1.52 28.52 4.26
CA LEU A 38 -1.13 27.98 5.55
C LEU A 38 0.32 27.48 5.51
N LEU A 39 1.00 27.64 6.63
CA LEU A 39 2.33 27.08 6.88
C LEU A 39 2.27 26.14 8.09
N TRP A 40 2.99 25.03 8.03
CA TRP A 40 3.14 24.05 9.09
C TRP A 40 4.58 24.12 9.65
N PRO A 41 4.86 24.98 10.64
CA PRO A 41 6.19 25.07 11.25
C PRO A 41 6.62 23.74 11.83
N GLN A 42 7.77 23.22 11.39
CA GLN A 42 8.28 21.93 11.83
C GLN A 42 9.80 21.84 11.70
N SER A 43 10.38 20.88 12.42
CA SER A 43 11.80 20.54 12.36
C SER A 43 11.95 19.07 11.98
N PHE A 44 12.84 18.80 11.08
CA PHE A 44 13.20 17.46 10.63
C PHE A 44 14.65 17.42 10.14
N GLN A 45 15.19 16.23 10.02
CA GLN A 45 16.55 16.05 9.52
C GLN A 45 16.53 15.72 8.02
N ILE A 46 17.47 16.31 7.28
CA ILE A 46 17.84 15.88 5.94
C ILE A 46 19.23 15.28 5.97
N THR A 47 19.51 14.37 5.04
CA THR A 47 20.85 13.79 4.89
C THR A 47 21.37 14.04 3.48
N PHE A 48 22.52 14.66 3.37
CA PHE A 48 23.28 14.76 2.14
C PHE A 48 24.08 13.46 1.99
N GLN A 49 23.68 12.63 1.05
CA GLN A 49 24.30 11.35 0.77
C GLN A 49 25.46 11.54 -0.22
N GLY A 50 26.66 11.29 0.19
CA GLY A 50 27.84 11.20 -0.68
C GLY A 50 28.19 9.75 -1.06
N ALA A 51 29.24 9.57 -1.82
CA ALA A 51 29.69 8.23 -2.27
C ALA A 51 30.22 7.37 -1.10
N GLU A 52 30.94 7.96 -0.16
CA GLU A 52 31.56 7.25 0.98
C GLU A 52 30.98 7.71 2.32
N GLU A 53 30.68 8.99 2.44
CA GLU A 53 30.20 9.61 3.68
C GLU A 53 28.86 10.33 3.46
N SER A 54 28.06 10.38 4.51
CA SER A 54 26.83 11.15 4.54
C SER A 54 26.87 12.18 5.66
N THR A 55 26.24 13.34 5.44
CA THR A 55 26.14 14.42 6.43
C THR A 55 24.69 14.77 6.68
N SER A 56 24.26 14.72 7.93
CA SER A 56 22.90 15.06 8.32
C SER A 56 22.82 16.46 8.91
N VAL A 57 21.76 17.19 8.57
CA VAL A 57 21.50 18.56 8.99
C VAL A 57 20.07 18.71 9.46
N GLU A 58 19.86 19.42 10.56
CA GLU A 58 18.55 19.81 11.07
C GLU A 58 17.97 20.97 10.24
N VAL A 59 16.76 20.82 9.75
CA VAL A 59 15.99 21.86 9.05
C VAL A 59 14.88 22.36 9.95
N ASN A 60 14.88 23.67 10.23
CA ASN A 60 13.79 24.35 10.94
C ASN A 60 12.92 25.11 9.93
N LEU A 61 11.93 24.46 9.38
CA LEU A 61 11.04 24.99 8.34
C LEU A 61 9.86 25.75 9.00
N THR A 62 10.13 26.99 9.41
CA THR A 62 9.12 27.88 10.04
C THR A 62 8.49 28.86 9.04
N ASN A 63 9.15 29.10 7.92
CA ASN A 63 8.71 29.99 6.84
C ASN A 63 8.33 29.15 5.59
N GLU A 64 7.86 29.82 4.55
CA GLU A 64 7.56 29.17 3.28
C GLU A 64 8.77 28.47 2.67
N THR A 65 9.96 29.06 2.81
CA THR A 65 11.21 28.54 2.27
C THR A 65 12.31 28.47 3.31
N TYR A 66 13.21 27.51 3.10
CA TYR A 66 14.47 27.35 3.80
C TYR A 66 15.57 27.07 2.77
N SER A 67 16.73 27.68 2.90
CA SER A 67 17.85 27.49 1.96
C SER A 67 19.12 27.09 2.68
N ILE A 68 19.86 26.14 2.08
CA ILE A 68 21.12 25.63 2.61
C ILE A 68 22.07 25.26 1.47
N THR A 69 23.37 25.46 1.68
CA THR A 69 24.40 25.03 0.74
C THR A 69 24.56 23.51 0.75
N VAL A 70 24.54 22.92 -0.45
CA VAL A 70 24.77 21.47 -0.63
C VAL A 70 26.27 21.17 -0.58
N PRO A 71 26.74 20.24 0.27
CA PRO A 71 28.13 19.83 0.30
C PRO A 71 28.60 19.28 -1.07
N LEU A 72 29.87 19.55 -1.42
CA LEU A 72 30.44 18.98 -2.63
C LEU A 72 30.50 17.45 -2.55
N GLY A 73 30.20 16.79 -3.68
CA GLY A 73 30.18 15.33 -3.75
C GLY A 73 28.86 14.69 -3.28
N THR A 74 27.84 15.50 -2.95
CA THR A 74 26.48 14.98 -2.66
C THR A 74 25.89 14.34 -3.90
N GLN A 75 25.46 13.08 -3.78
CA GLN A 75 24.82 12.31 -4.83
C GLN A 75 23.28 12.37 -4.70
N ALA A 76 22.76 12.47 -3.48
CA ALA A 76 21.33 12.59 -3.21
C ALA A 76 21.05 13.36 -1.93
N ILE A 77 19.88 13.97 -1.86
CA ILE A 77 19.37 14.69 -0.68
C ILE A 77 18.18 13.91 -0.14
N LEU A 78 18.40 13.27 1.01
CA LEU A 78 17.40 12.39 1.62
C LEU A 78 16.53 13.18 2.60
N PRO A 79 15.23 13.30 2.35
CA PRO A 79 14.33 14.07 3.22
C PRO A 79 13.95 13.29 4.47
N ASN A 80 13.70 14.02 5.56
CA ASN A 80 13.07 13.51 6.78
C ASN A 80 13.70 12.21 7.32
N THR A 81 15.02 12.11 7.33
CA THR A 81 15.74 10.88 7.69
C THR A 81 15.59 10.49 9.17
N ASP A 82 15.16 11.39 10.04
CA ASP A 82 14.80 11.11 11.43
C ASP A 82 13.32 10.78 11.65
N GLY A 83 12.50 10.85 10.61
CA GLY A 83 11.07 10.52 10.65
C GLY A 83 10.19 11.47 11.47
N ARG A 84 10.71 12.65 11.88
CA ARG A 84 9.97 13.61 12.71
C ARG A 84 9.06 14.55 11.93
N GLY A 85 9.40 14.80 10.66
CA GLY A 85 8.61 15.67 9.79
C GLY A 85 7.31 15.01 9.35
N TYR A 86 6.29 15.83 9.14
CA TYR A 86 4.99 15.42 8.63
C TYR A 86 4.62 16.19 7.37
N GLY A 87 4.27 15.49 6.30
CA GLY A 87 3.90 16.08 5.02
C GLY A 87 4.31 15.20 3.85
N LEU A 88 3.96 15.63 2.65
CA LEU A 88 4.46 15.04 1.41
C LEU A 88 5.83 15.64 1.09
N PHE A 89 6.89 14.89 1.33
CA PHE A 89 8.26 15.26 0.98
C PHE A 89 8.53 14.89 -0.48
N ILE A 90 8.73 15.90 -1.32
CA ILE A 90 8.95 15.74 -2.77
C ILE A 90 10.44 16.01 -3.06
N PRO A 91 11.27 14.98 -3.18
CA PRO A 91 12.68 15.15 -3.53
C PRO A 91 12.85 15.72 -4.95
N ASP A 92 14.01 16.27 -5.24
CA ASP A 92 14.40 16.54 -6.62
C ASP A 92 14.58 15.23 -7.40
N GLU A 93 14.66 15.31 -8.73
CA GLU A 93 14.66 14.13 -9.59
C GLU A 93 15.86 13.21 -9.33
N GLU A 94 17.06 13.77 -9.18
CA GLU A 94 18.29 13.00 -8.93
C GLU A 94 18.20 12.25 -7.58
N SER A 95 17.71 12.94 -6.54
CA SER A 95 17.52 12.34 -5.21
C SER A 95 16.41 11.27 -5.22
N LYS A 96 15.33 11.48 -5.99
CA LYS A 96 14.24 10.49 -6.15
C LYS A 96 14.78 9.22 -6.82
N GLU A 97 15.52 9.35 -7.91
CA GLU A 97 16.12 8.22 -8.62
C GLU A 97 17.06 7.44 -7.69
N TRP A 98 17.93 8.16 -6.96
CA TRP A 98 18.81 7.54 -5.98
C TRP A 98 18.03 6.79 -4.89
N MET A 99 17.00 7.42 -4.32
CA MET A 99 16.16 6.80 -3.30
C MET A 99 15.50 5.52 -3.80
N LEU A 100 14.93 5.54 -5.02
CA LEU A 100 14.28 4.35 -5.62
C LEU A 100 15.26 3.18 -5.77
N ALA A 101 16.53 3.45 -6.10
CA ALA A 101 17.53 2.42 -6.30
C ALA A 101 18.20 1.96 -4.99
N HIS A 102 18.38 2.84 -3.99
CA HIS A 102 19.33 2.64 -2.88
C HIS A 102 18.72 2.83 -1.47
N TRP A 103 17.41 3.11 -1.31
CA TRP A 103 16.81 3.36 0.00
C TRP A 103 17.13 2.26 1.04
N GLN A 104 17.21 1.01 0.61
CA GLN A 104 17.48 -0.17 1.43
C GLN A 104 18.95 -0.27 1.91
N GLU A 105 19.86 0.51 1.33
CA GLU A 105 21.28 0.51 1.67
C GLU A 105 21.61 1.46 2.85
N THR A 106 20.68 2.34 3.19
CA THR A 106 20.82 3.26 4.33
C THR A 106 20.95 2.46 5.63
N SER A 107 22.01 2.69 6.39
CA SER A 107 22.36 1.89 7.57
C SER A 107 21.39 2.05 8.75
N ASP A 108 20.86 3.25 8.94
CA ASP A 108 19.91 3.57 10.03
C ASP A 108 18.49 3.08 9.70
N ASP A 109 17.90 2.29 10.60
CA ASP A 109 16.56 1.71 10.43
C ASP A 109 15.47 2.78 10.35
N THR A 110 15.58 3.86 11.13
CA THR A 110 14.61 4.95 11.13
C THR A 110 14.64 5.69 9.78
N ALA A 111 15.84 5.98 9.30
CA ALA A 111 16.03 6.62 8.00
C ALA A 111 15.49 5.72 6.86
N ARG A 112 15.81 4.40 6.87
CA ARG A 112 15.26 3.47 5.87
C ARG A 112 13.73 3.43 5.87
N GLN A 113 13.12 3.34 7.05
CA GLN A 113 11.66 3.35 7.18
C GLN A 113 11.07 4.67 6.67
N SER A 114 11.68 5.80 7.03
CA SER A 114 11.22 7.13 6.59
C SER A 114 11.34 7.31 5.09
N LEU A 115 12.44 6.86 4.47
CA LEU A 115 12.62 6.89 3.02
C LEU A 115 11.60 6.02 2.29
N LEU A 116 11.36 4.81 2.77
CA LEU A 116 10.33 3.92 2.23
C LEU A 116 8.93 4.56 2.29
N MET A 117 8.58 5.18 3.43
CA MET A 117 7.30 5.89 3.58
C MET A 117 7.23 7.12 2.66
N SER A 118 8.31 7.89 2.54
CA SER A 118 8.37 9.05 1.65
C SER A 118 8.18 8.64 0.18
N LEU A 119 8.83 7.56 -0.27
CA LEU A 119 8.62 7.00 -1.60
C LEU A 119 7.18 6.53 -1.80
N TYR A 120 6.58 5.87 -0.81
CA TYR A 120 5.17 5.45 -0.87
C TYR A 120 4.21 6.64 -1.01
N GLU A 121 4.41 7.71 -0.25
CA GLU A 121 3.61 8.94 -0.37
C GLU A 121 3.76 9.56 -1.78
N ASN A 122 4.98 9.63 -2.32
CA ASN A 122 5.20 10.09 -3.69
C ASN A 122 4.51 9.19 -4.72
N TYR A 123 4.52 7.87 -4.52
CA TYR A 123 3.77 6.93 -5.35
C TYR A 123 2.26 7.16 -5.27
N GLN A 124 1.68 7.36 -4.08
CA GLN A 124 0.26 7.67 -3.90
C GLN A 124 -0.16 8.97 -4.60
N HIS A 125 0.76 9.95 -4.66
CA HIS A 125 0.57 11.21 -5.37
C HIS A 125 0.94 11.17 -6.87
N ARG A 126 1.18 9.97 -7.43
CA ARG A 126 1.51 9.75 -8.86
C ARG A 126 2.79 10.46 -9.32
N LEU A 127 3.72 10.71 -8.42
CA LEU A 127 5.07 11.22 -8.70
C LEU A 127 6.08 10.10 -8.98
N ILE A 128 5.70 8.86 -8.72
CA ILE A 128 6.42 7.61 -9.00
C ILE A 128 5.45 6.69 -9.73
N SER A 129 5.88 6.05 -10.80
CA SER A 129 5.07 5.09 -11.57
C SER A 129 4.95 3.75 -10.86
N ASP A 130 3.93 2.95 -11.24
CA ASP A 130 3.74 1.60 -10.71
C ASP A 130 4.98 0.71 -10.92
N LYS A 131 5.67 0.87 -12.05
CA LYS A 131 6.86 0.08 -12.39
C LYS A 131 8.05 0.46 -11.50
N GLU A 132 8.38 1.75 -11.41
CA GLU A 132 9.49 2.24 -10.56
C GLU A 132 9.26 1.83 -9.09
N TRP A 133 8.02 1.97 -8.62
CA TRP A 133 7.67 1.59 -7.26
C TRP A 133 7.81 0.08 -7.04
N MET A 134 7.33 -0.74 -7.98
CA MET A 134 7.47 -2.20 -7.89
C MET A 134 8.94 -2.63 -7.87
N GLU A 135 9.79 -2.05 -8.72
CA GLU A 135 11.23 -2.32 -8.74
C GLU A 135 11.90 -1.96 -7.40
N ALA A 136 11.58 -0.80 -6.83
CA ALA A 136 12.10 -0.37 -5.52
C ALA A 136 11.66 -1.30 -4.37
N LEU A 137 10.41 -1.76 -4.39
CA LEU A 137 9.88 -2.71 -3.41
C LEU A 137 10.56 -4.07 -3.52
N MET A 138 10.76 -4.58 -4.74
CA MET A 138 11.41 -5.88 -4.94
C MET A 138 12.90 -5.85 -4.57
N ASN A 139 13.60 -4.73 -4.80
CA ASN A 139 14.95 -4.54 -4.30
C ASN A 139 15.00 -4.56 -2.76
N GLY A 140 14.07 -3.85 -2.13
CA GLY A 140 13.93 -3.89 -0.67
C GLY A 140 13.63 -5.29 -0.13
N LEU A 141 12.70 -6.02 -0.77
CA LEU A 141 12.35 -7.38 -0.36
C LEU A 141 13.55 -8.33 -0.32
N LYS A 142 14.49 -8.15 -1.24
CA LYS A 142 15.72 -8.97 -1.32
C LYS A 142 16.72 -8.66 -0.22
N ASN A 143 16.77 -7.43 0.26
CA ASN A 143 17.89 -6.90 1.05
C ASN A 143 17.50 -6.53 2.50
N GLU A 144 16.22 -6.20 2.77
CA GLU A 144 15.79 -5.74 4.09
C GLU A 144 15.79 -6.87 5.14
N LYS A 145 16.45 -6.59 6.26
CA LYS A 145 16.62 -7.53 7.39
C LYS A 145 15.76 -7.16 8.59
N ASN A 146 15.36 -5.89 8.70
CA ASN A 146 14.47 -5.46 9.79
C ASN A 146 13.06 -5.94 9.51
N ALA A 147 12.52 -6.76 10.42
CA ALA A 147 11.21 -7.40 10.25
C ALA A 147 10.04 -6.42 10.15
N LEU A 148 10.13 -5.24 10.79
CA LEU A 148 9.08 -4.22 10.74
C LEU A 148 9.07 -3.51 9.39
N ILE A 149 10.26 -3.12 8.88
CA ILE A 149 10.40 -2.50 7.56
C ILE A 149 9.99 -3.48 6.46
N ALA A 150 10.46 -4.73 6.53
CA ALA A 150 10.07 -5.80 5.61
C ALA A 150 8.55 -6.06 5.61
N SER A 151 7.91 -5.98 6.78
CA SER A 151 6.45 -6.09 6.91
C SER A 151 5.72 -4.93 6.22
N THR A 152 6.20 -3.70 6.42
CA THR A 152 5.66 -2.49 5.75
C THR A 152 5.80 -2.61 4.23
N LEU A 153 6.96 -3.02 3.76
CA LEU A 153 7.26 -3.25 2.35
C LEU A 153 6.29 -4.28 1.73
N CYS A 154 6.11 -5.44 2.37
CA CYS A 154 5.14 -6.44 1.91
C CYS A 154 3.71 -5.87 1.82
N GLY A 155 3.33 -4.96 2.72
CA GLY A 155 2.04 -4.28 2.71
C GLY A 155 1.84 -3.36 1.50
N TYR A 156 2.92 -2.85 0.92
CA TYR A 156 2.86 -1.93 -0.23
C TYR A 156 2.84 -2.62 -1.59
N LEU A 157 3.14 -3.93 -1.67
CA LEU A 157 3.24 -4.68 -2.94
C LEU A 157 1.90 -4.80 -3.69
N GLY A 158 0.78 -4.87 -2.98
CA GLY A 158 -0.51 -5.24 -3.57
C GLY A 158 -0.97 -4.32 -4.69
N THR A 159 -0.90 -3.01 -4.48
CA THR A 159 -1.38 -2.02 -5.46
C THR A 159 -0.57 -2.06 -6.76
N PRO A 160 0.76 -1.92 -6.78
CA PRO A 160 1.52 -1.96 -8.02
C PRO A 160 1.44 -3.33 -8.70
N LEU A 161 1.41 -4.44 -7.95
CA LEU A 161 1.23 -5.77 -8.52
C LEU A 161 -0.07 -5.89 -9.31
N SER A 162 -1.18 -5.46 -8.70
CA SER A 162 -2.51 -5.48 -9.33
C SER A 162 -2.62 -4.55 -10.53
N GLN A 163 -1.97 -3.38 -10.49
CA GLN A 163 -2.00 -2.39 -11.58
C GLN A 163 -1.15 -2.83 -12.78
N LEU A 164 0.02 -3.39 -12.53
CA LEU A 164 0.92 -3.86 -13.59
C LEU A 164 0.40 -5.15 -14.26
N GLY A 165 -0.20 -6.06 -13.50
CA GLY A 165 -0.74 -7.33 -14.01
C GLY A 165 0.29 -8.20 -14.73
N GLN A 166 1.59 -8.06 -14.43
CA GLN A 166 2.67 -8.77 -15.10
C GLN A 166 3.00 -10.08 -14.38
N ALA A 167 2.91 -11.18 -15.11
CA ALA A 167 3.16 -12.53 -14.61
C ALA A 167 4.56 -12.72 -13.99
N SER A 168 5.57 -12.01 -14.52
CA SER A 168 6.94 -12.08 -14.01
C SER A 168 7.07 -11.62 -12.55
N TRP A 169 6.36 -10.55 -12.15
CA TRP A 169 6.35 -10.09 -10.78
C TRP A 169 5.64 -11.09 -9.84
N GLU A 170 4.54 -11.66 -10.30
CA GLU A 170 3.85 -12.69 -9.54
C GLU A 170 4.72 -13.93 -9.34
N GLU A 171 5.44 -14.38 -10.38
CA GLU A 171 6.37 -15.51 -10.30
C GLU A 171 7.49 -15.25 -9.30
N GLU A 172 8.06 -14.04 -9.30
CA GLU A 172 9.11 -13.66 -8.35
C GLU A 172 8.58 -13.59 -6.92
N ILE A 173 7.37 -13.05 -6.70
CA ILE A 173 6.73 -13.02 -5.37
C ILE A 173 6.43 -14.44 -4.89
N TRP A 174 5.99 -15.36 -5.76
CA TRP A 174 5.83 -16.78 -5.43
C TRP A 174 7.14 -17.40 -4.94
N GLU A 175 8.23 -17.12 -5.64
CA GLU A 175 9.55 -17.62 -5.25
C GLU A 175 9.96 -17.10 -3.85
N TRP A 176 9.76 -15.81 -3.59
CA TRP A 176 10.05 -15.21 -2.29
C TRP A 176 9.09 -15.65 -1.19
N SER A 177 7.86 -15.99 -1.51
CA SER A 177 6.92 -16.54 -0.52
C SER A 177 7.36 -17.90 0.04
N ASP A 178 8.15 -18.63 -0.71
CA ASP A 178 8.70 -19.92 -0.26
C ASP A 178 10.03 -19.76 0.51
N LYS A 179 10.92 -18.85 0.05
CA LYS A 179 12.30 -18.80 0.50
C LYS A 179 12.69 -17.60 1.36
N HIS A 180 11.84 -16.59 1.51
CA HIS A 180 12.20 -15.41 2.29
C HIS A 180 12.59 -15.81 3.73
N PRO A 181 13.70 -15.27 4.29
CA PRO A 181 14.19 -15.68 5.62
C PRO A 181 13.17 -15.41 6.73
N LEU A 182 12.40 -14.33 6.65
CA LEU A 182 11.38 -13.97 7.63
C LEU A 182 10.06 -14.68 7.32
N ALA A 183 9.58 -15.55 8.24
CA ALA A 183 8.33 -16.27 8.10
C ALA A 183 7.10 -15.34 7.98
N SER A 184 7.11 -14.19 8.66
CA SER A 184 6.07 -13.17 8.54
C SER A 184 5.96 -12.62 7.12
N CYS A 185 7.09 -12.38 6.44
CA CYS A 185 7.10 -11.93 5.06
C CYS A 185 6.58 -13.02 4.13
N ARG A 186 6.99 -14.29 4.29
CA ARG A 186 6.46 -15.39 3.49
C ARG A 186 4.92 -15.43 3.52
N LEU A 187 4.33 -15.33 4.72
CA LEU A 187 2.88 -15.32 4.88
C LEU A 187 2.24 -14.09 4.20
N GLN A 188 2.83 -12.90 4.36
CA GLN A 188 2.30 -11.68 3.76
C GLN A 188 2.39 -11.71 2.22
N LEU A 189 3.46 -12.29 1.66
CA LEU A 189 3.63 -12.45 0.21
C LEU A 189 2.55 -13.38 -0.39
N ILE A 190 2.25 -14.50 0.28
CA ILE A 190 1.16 -15.38 -0.16
C ILE A 190 -0.19 -14.63 -0.08
N ARG A 191 -0.46 -13.90 0.99
CA ARG A 191 -1.67 -13.08 1.11
C ARG A 191 -1.75 -11.99 0.06
N CYS A 192 -0.61 -11.39 -0.29
CA CYS A 192 -0.53 -10.42 -1.37
C CYS A 192 -0.94 -11.06 -2.71
N LEU A 193 -0.41 -12.26 -3.02
CA LEU A 193 -0.80 -13.00 -4.22
C LEU A 193 -2.28 -13.41 -4.21
N ILE A 194 -2.81 -13.86 -3.07
CA ILE A 194 -4.23 -14.21 -2.94
C ILE A 194 -5.12 -13.06 -3.39
N SER A 195 -4.81 -11.83 -2.97
CA SER A 195 -5.67 -10.66 -3.21
C SER A 195 -5.35 -9.89 -4.49
N ASN A 196 -4.17 -10.08 -5.09
CA ASN A 196 -3.70 -9.18 -6.16
C ASN A 196 -3.21 -9.90 -7.42
N ALA A 197 -3.03 -11.23 -7.41
CA ALA A 197 -2.59 -11.96 -8.59
C ALA A 197 -3.63 -11.88 -9.72
N ARG A 198 -3.14 -11.79 -10.98
CA ARG A 198 -3.95 -11.69 -12.20
C ARG A 198 -3.53 -12.73 -13.25
N ALA A 199 -2.28 -13.21 -13.20
CA ALA A 199 -1.76 -14.14 -14.18
C ALA A 199 -2.46 -15.51 -14.08
N PRO A 200 -2.88 -16.12 -15.20
CA PRO A 200 -3.59 -17.40 -15.20
C PRO A 200 -2.85 -18.50 -14.42
N LYS A 201 -1.52 -18.56 -14.56
CA LYS A 201 -0.67 -19.53 -13.85
C LYS A 201 -0.72 -19.35 -12.31
N SER A 202 -0.77 -18.09 -11.86
CA SER A 202 -0.94 -17.80 -10.41
C SER A 202 -2.34 -18.17 -9.93
N ILE A 203 -3.37 -17.88 -10.71
CA ILE A 203 -4.75 -18.26 -10.38
C ILE A 203 -4.89 -19.79 -10.30
N ASP A 204 -4.28 -20.54 -11.22
CA ASP A 204 -4.27 -21.99 -11.16
C ASP A 204 -3.55 -22.51 -9.89
N LYS A 205 -2.39 -21.94 -9.53
CA LYS A 205 -1.69 -22.26 -8.28
C LYS A 205 -2.56 -21.96 -7.05
N LEU A 206 -3.21 -20.79 -7.02
CA LEU A 206 -4.11 -20.41 -5.94
C LEU A 206 -5.31 -21.35 -5.84
N TYR A 207 -5.86 -21.79 -6.97
CA TYR A 207 -6.94 -22.77 -6.97
C TYR A 207 -6.52 -24.12 -6.40
N GLN A 208 -5.33 -24.62 -6.75
CA GLN A 208 -4.80 -25.86 -6.16
C GLN A 208 -4.56 -25.68 -4.65
N LEU A 209 -3.99 -24.56 -4.24
CA LEU A 209 -3.77 -24.21 -2.84
C LEU A 209 -5.09 -24.23 -2.04
N TRP A 210 -6.15 -23.64 -2.60
CA TRP A 210 -7.49 -23.67 -2.01
C TRP A 210 -8.06 -25.09 -1.95
N LYS A 211 -7.89 -25.86 -3.00
CA LYS A 211 -8.42 -27.21 -3.10
C LYS A 211 -7.81 -28.14 -2.06
N GLU A 212 -6.50 -28.09 -1.90
CA GLU A 212 -5.73 -28.97 -1.02
C GLU A 212 -5.77 -28.57 0.45
N GLN A 213 -5.87 -27.27 0.74
CA GLN A 213 -5.84 -26.72 2.11
C GLN A 213 -4.65 -27.20 2.97
N SER A 214 -3.53 -27.48 2.32
CA SER A 214 -2.35 -28.08 2.94
C SER A 214 -1.26 -27.08 3.35
N HIS A 215 -1.44 -25.77 3.08
CA HIS A 215 -0.40 -24.79 3.33
C HIS A 215 -0.22 -24.52 4.83
N PRO A 216 0.99 -24.69 5.40
CA PRO A 216 1.21 -24.70 6.85
C PRO A 216 1.00 -23.35 7.53
N MET A 217 1.08 -22.23 6.80
CA MET A 217 0.95 -20.89 7.35
C MET A 217 -0.45 -20.27 7.16
N LEU A 218 -1.28 -20.79 6.24
CA LEU A 218 -2.60 -20.26 5.98
C LEU A 218 -3.62 -20.81 6.98
N ASN A 219 -4.53 -19.93 7.39
CA ASN A 219 -5.60 -20.26 8.30
C ASN A 219 -6.98 -20.23 7.60
N GLU A 220 -8.04 -20.58 8.32
CA GLU A 220 -9.41 -20.62 7.80
C GLU A 220 -9.86 -19.30 7.13
N ARG A 221 -9.44 -18.15 7.67
CA ARG A 221 -9.76 -16.83 7.06
C ARG A 221 -9.05 -16.62 5.73
N ASP A 222 -7.80 -17.06 5.63
CA ASP A 222 -7.04 -16.96 4.38
C ASP A 222 -7.72 -17.80 3.27
N TYR A 223 -8.22 -19.00 3.60
CA TYR A 223 -8.96 -19.84 2.67
C TYR A 223 -10.35 -19.27 2.30
N MET A 224 -11.01 -18.56 3.23
CA MET A 224 -12.23 -17.81 2.90
C MET A 224 -11.95 -16.70 1.90
N THR A 225 -10.90 -15.90 2.13
CA THR A 225 -10.45 -14.84 1.20
C THR A 225 -10.11 -15.43 -0.17
N LEU A 226 -9.36 -16.53 -0.17
CA LEU A 226 -8.99 -17.24 -1.40
C LEU A 226 -10.22 -17.71 -2.19
N ALA A 227 -11.26 -18.21 -1.51
CA ALA A 227 -12.50 -18.60 -2.17
C ALA A 227 -13.23 -17.40 -2.79
N TYR A 228 -13.24 -16.22 -2.14
CA TYR A 228 -13.82 -15.00 -2.71
C TYR A 228 -13.06 -14.54 -3.95
N GLU A 229 -11.74 -14.47 -3.88
CA GLU A 229 -10.88 -14.05 -5.00
C GLU A 229 -11.00 -15.01 -6.20
N LEU A 230 -10.98 -16.32 -5.94
CA LEU A 230 -11.17 -17.32 -6.99
C LEU A 230 -12.55 -17.23 -7.64
N ALA A 231 -13.60 -16.90 -6.88
CA ALA A 231 -14.94 -16.70 -7.44
C ALA A 231 -15.00 -15.48 -8.39
N LEU A 232 -14.18 -14.46 -8.15
CA LEU A 232 -14.06 -13.32 -9.07
C LEU A 232 -13.29 -13.66 -10.35
N HIS A 233 -12.26 -14.50 -10.24
CA HIS A 233 -11.45 -14.93 -11.38
C HIS A 233 -12.08 -16.05 -12.21
N CYS A 234 -12.86 -16.93 -11.56
CA CYS A 234 -13.48 -18.12 -12.16
C CYS A 234 -14.99 -18.12 -11.86
N PRO A 235 -15.75 -17.20 -12.45
CA PRO A 235 -17.17 -17.02 -12.13
C PRO A 235 -18.01 -18.27 -12.38
N GLU A 236 -17.60 -19.14 -13.32
CA GLU A 236 -18.24 -20.43 -13.60
C GLU A 236 -18.12 -21.44 -12.45
N ARG A 237 -17.19 -21.20 -11.52
CA ARG A 237 -16.96 -22.06 -10.34
C ARG A 237 -17.56 -21.50 -9.06
N TYR A 238 -18.24 -20.36 -9.12
CA TYR A 238 -18.76 -19.66 -7.95
C TYR A 238 -19.52 -20.54 -6.98
N GLU A 239 -20.51 -21.32 -7.47
CA GLU A 239 -21.34 -22.16 -6.61
C GLU A 239 -20.52 -23.26 -5.91
N SER A 240 -19.64 -23.93 -6.66
CA SER A 240 -18.75 -24.95 -6.11
C SER A 240 -17.78 -24.37 -5.08
N LEU A 241 -17.20 -23.21 -5.34
CA LEU A 241 -16.31 -22.50 -4.40
C LEU A 241 -17.05 -22.10 -3.12
N ARG A 242 -18.24 -21.51 -3.28
CA ARG A 242 -19.11 -21.12 -2.16
C ARG A 242 -19.47 -22.30 -1.28
N ASP A 243 -20.04 -23.34 -1.86
CA ASP A 243 -20.60 -24.44 -1.10
C ASP A 243 -19.50 -25.27 -0.44
N THR A 244 -18.44 -25.61 -1.17
CA THR A 244 -17.30 -26.35 -0.61
C THR A 244 -16.61 -25.56 0.49
N GLN A 245 -16.35 -24.24 0.31
CA GLN A 245 -15.70 -23.46 1.35
C GLN A 245 -16.59 -23.31 2.58
N ARG A 246 -17.90 -23.12 2.39
CA ARG A 246 -18.86 -23.03 3.49
C ARG A 246 -18.89 -24.29 4.37
N GLU A 247 -18.84 -25.46 3.76
CA GLU A 247 -18.78 -26.75 4.48
C GLU A 247 -17.51 -26.90 5.31
N ARG A 248 -16.37 -26.40 4.80
CA ARG A 248 -15.07 -26.47 5.46
C ARG A 248 -14.94 -25.54 6.68
N ILE A 249 -15.75 -24.50 6.77
CA ILE A 249 -15.68 -23.54 7.88
C ILE A 249 -16.26 -24.18 9.15
N THR A 250 -15.43 -24.37 10.17
CA THR A 250 -15.82 -24.98 11.43
C THR A 250 -16.37 -23.96 12.43
N ASN A 251 -15.86 -22.73 12.42
CA ASN A 251 -16.29 -21.68 13.33
C ASN A 251 -17.63 -21.05 12.89
N PRO A 252 -18.71 -21.08 13.72
CA PRO A 252 -20.03 -20.57 13.34
C PRO A 252 -20.05 -19.07 12.99
N ASP A 253 -19.24 -18.26 13.67
CA ASP A 253 -19.19 -16.82 13.40
C ASP A 253 -18.52 -16.53 12.06
N ARG A 254 -17.46 -17.24 11.74
CA ARG A 254 -16.79 -17.17 10.44
C ARG A 254 -17.71 -17.68 9.32
N ARG A 255 -18.51 -18.71 9.58
CA ARG A 255 -19.51 -19.20 8.60
C ARG A 255 -20.55 -18.13 8.30
N ARG A 256 -21.07 -17.44 9.32
CA ARG A 256 -21.99 -16.30 9.14
C ARG A 256 -21.33 -15.15 8.37
N GLN A 257 -20.07 -14.85 8.67
CA GLN A 257 -19.28 -13.86 7.93
C GLN A 257 -19.12 -14.27 6.46
N PHE A 258 -18.79 -15.53 6.21
CA PHE A 258 -18.66 -16.07 4.86
C PHE A 258 -19.98 -15.98 4.07
N ASP A 259 -21.09 -16.46 4.67
CA ASP A 259 -22.42 -16.43 4.07
C ASP A 259 -22.88 -15.01 3.73
N PHE A 260 -22.42 -14.01 4.48
CA PHE A 260 -22.69 -12.60 4.20
C PHE A 260 -21.83 -12.07 3.04
N ILE A 261 -20.51 -12.23 3.13
CA ILE A 261 -19.59 -11.62 2.17
C ILE A 261 -19.64 -12.32 0.80
N VAL A 262 -19.84 -13.64 0.75
CA VAL A 262 -19.83 -14.40 -0.51
C VAL A 262 -20.90 -13.94 -1.50
N GLN A 263 -21.98 -13.31 -1.04
CA GLN A 263 -22.99 -12.70 -1.89
C GLN A 263 -22.43 -11.56 -2.75
N ALA A 264 -21.42 -10.86 -2.23
CA ALA A 264 -20.76 -9.77 -2.96
C ALA A 264 -19.91 -10.27 -4.14
N VAL A 265 -19.54 -11.55 -4.18
CA VAL A 265 -18.72 -12.13 -5.27
C VAL A 265 -19.53 -12.98 -6.24
N THR A 266 -20.88 -12.97 -6.14
CA THR A 266 -21.75 -13.66 -7.11
C THR A 266 -21.50 -13.16 -8.56
N PRO A 267 -21.48 -14.04 -9.55
CA PRO A 267 -21.43 -13.64 -10.97
C PRO A 267 -22.76 -13.11 -11.51
N ASP A 268 -23.89 -13.40 -10.81
CA ASP A 268 -25.21 -12.95 -11.20
C ASP A 268 -25.41 -11.47 -10.85
N THR A 269 -25.53 -10.64 -11.87
CA THR A 269 -25.67 -9.19 -11.74
C THR A 269 -26.97 -8.77 -11.03
N LEU A 270 -28.05 -9.52 -11.16
CA LEU A 270 -29.32 -9.23 -10.46
C LEU A 270 -29.18 -9.51 -8.96
N GLN A 271 -28.54 -10.61 -8.60
CA GLN A 271 -28.26 -10.91 -7.19
C GLN A 271 -27.27 -9.89 -6.60
N MET A 272 -26.28 -9.45 -7.36
CA MET A 272 -25.33 -8.42 -6.96
C MET A 272 -26.05 -7.09 -6.68
N ASP A 273 -26.95 -6.67 -7.57
CA ASP A 273 -27.77 -5.47 -7.37
C ASP A 273 -28.68 -5.59 -6.15
N ALA A 274 -29.35 -6.71 -5.98
CA ALA A 274 -30.22 -6.97 -4.83
C ALA A 274 -29.43 -6.95 -3.51
N PHE A 275 -28.24 -7.53 -3.49
CA PHE A 275 -27.37 -7.51 -2.32
C PHE A 275 -26.88 -6.08 -2.00
N PHE A 276 -26.44 -5.32 -3.01
CA PHE A 276 -26.06 -3.92 -2.81
C PHE A 276 -27.23 -3.09 -2.25
N GLN A 277 -28.44 -3.22 -2.82
CA GLN A 277 -29.64 -2.54 -2.32
C GLN A 277 -29.95 -2.92 -0.86
N SER A 278 -29.69 -4.16 -0.47
CA SER A 278 -29.87 -4.59 0.92
C SER A 278 -28.91 -3.86 1.87
N LEU A 279 -27.70 -3.53 1.43
CA LEU A 279 -26.68 -2.82 2.23
C LEU A 279 -27.05 -1.35 2.47
N LEU A 280 -27.95 -0.75 1.71
CA LEU A 280 -28.44 0.61 1.97
C LEU A 280 -29.28 0.69 3.26
N LYS A 281 -29.79 -0.45 3.76
CA LYS A 281 -30.50 -0.53 5.03
C LYS A 281 -29.55 -0.71 6.19
N ALA A 282 -29.60 0.19 7.20
CA ALA A 282 -28.69 0.18 8.35
C ALA A 282 -28.68 -1.14 9.13
N GLU A 283 -29.82 -1.82 9.19
CA GLU A 283 -29.98 -3.13 9.87
C GLU A 283 -29.07 -4.22 9.27
N ASN A 284 -28.79 -4.16 7.96
CA ASN A 284 -27.93 -5.10 7.24
C ASN A 284 -26.44 -4.74 7.31
N ARG A 285 -26.10 -3.59 7.88
CA ARG A 285 -24.73 -3.11 8.07
C ARG A 285 -24.27 -3.13 9.54
N ARG A 286 -24.97 -3.83 10.42
CA ARG A 286 -24.67 -3.84 11.87
C ARG A 286 -23.25 -4.30 12.19
N ILE A 287 -22.69 -5.20 11.38
CA ILE A 287 -21.30 -5.64 11.51
C ILE A 287 -20.50 -4.91 10.44
N GLU A 288 -20.07 -3.70 10.80
CA GLU A 288 -19.39 -2.76 9.89
C GLU A 288 -18.21 -3.39 9.13
N PRO A 289 -17.29 -4.17 9.73
CA PRO A 289 -16.20 -4.80 9.00
C PRO A 289 -16.66 -5.77 7.89
N TRP A 290 -17.81 -6.43 8.06
CA TRP A 290 -18.36 -7.31 7.04
C TRP A 290 -18.95 -6.51 5.89
N ALA A 291 -19.66 -5.43 6.20
CA ALA A 291 -20.22 -4.53 5.20
C ALA A 291 -19.10 -3.85 4.38
N ALA A 292 -18.03 -3.39 5.03
CA ALA A 292 -16.87 -2.82 4.36
C ALA A 292 -16.20 -3.84 3.42
N SER A 293 -15.99 -5.07 3.88
CA SER A 293 -15.44 -6.15 3.04
C SER A 293 -16.36 -6.47 1.85
N ALA A 294 -17.65 -6.54 2.07
CA ALA A 294 -18.63 -6.80 1.00
C ALA A 294 -18.64 -5.67 -0.04
N LEU A 295 -18.58 -4.41 0.38
CA LEU A 295 -18.47 -3.24 -0.51
C LEU A 295 -17.16 -3.26 -1.30
N ALA A 296 -16.03 -3.66 -0.68
CA ALA A 296 -14.77 -3.82 -1.38
C ALA A 296 -14.86 -4.87 -2.49
N TYR A 297 -15.48 -6.03 -2.24
CA TYR A 297 -15.69 -7.06 -3.26
C TYR A 297 -16.69 -6.64 -4.34
N LEU A 298 -17.78 -5.95 -4.01
CA LEU A 298 -18.71 -5.38 -4.99
C LEU A 298 -17.99 -4.41 -5.95
N ASN A 299 -17.06 -3.60 -5.43
CA ASN A 299 -16.28 -2.62 -6.19
C ASN A 299 -14.89 -3.16 -6.61
N HIS A 300 -14.69 -4.47 -6.58
CA HIS A 300 -13.41 -5.06 -6.96
C HIS A 300 -13.01 -4.67 -8.41
N PRO A 301 -11.70 -4.40 -8.69
CA PRO A 301 -11.24 -3.95 -10.01
C PRO A 301 -11.70 -4.82 -11.17
N LEU A 302 -11.78 -6.14 -11.01
CA LEU A 302 -12.28 -7.08 -12.04
C LEU A 302 -13.75 -6.84 -12.41
N ARG A 303 -14.50 -6.10 -11.59
CA ARG A 303 -15.93 -5.79 -11.78
C ARG A 303 -16.20 -4.35 -12.18
N GLN A 304 -15.17 -3.53 -12.31
CA GLN A 304 -15.29 -2.10 -12.54
C GLN A 304 -16.30 -1.71 -13.64
N PRO A 305 -16.37 -2.37 -14.79
CA PRO A 305 -17.32 -1.99 -15.83
C PRO A 305 -18.80 -2.03 -15.37
N TYR A 306 -19.11 -2.90 -14.41
CA TYR A 306 -20.46 -3.05 -13.87
C TYR A 306 -20.67 -2.30 -12.56
N SER A 307 -19.67 -2.30 -11.67
CA SER A 307 -19.79 -1.87 -10.28
C SER A 307 -19.68 -0.36 -10.06
N VAL A 308 -19.24 0.42 -11.05
CA VAL A 308 -19.05 1.88 -10.92
C VAL A 308 -20.32 2.60 -10.41
N LYS A 309 -21.49 2.04 -10.71
CA LYS A 309 -22.79 2.54 -10.24
C LYS A 309 -23.00 2.44 -8.72
N TYR A 310 -22.23 1.60 -8.02
CA TYR A 310 -22.32 1.44 -6.57
C TYR A 310 -21.48 2.45 -5.78
N ILE A 311 -20.51 3.10 -6.44
CA ILE A 311 -19.53 3.96 -5.75
C ILE A 311 -20.23 5.11 -5.03
N ARG A 312 -20.99 5.93 -5.78
CA ARG A 312 -21.64 7.10 -5.20
C ARG A 312 -22.68 6.75 -4.13
N PRO A 313 -23.65 5.83 -4.38
CA PRO A 313 -24.61 5.45 -3.35
C PRO A 313 -23.99 4.74 -2.14
N GLY A 314 -22.83 4.12 -2.30
CA GLY A 314 -22.10 3.47 -1.22
C GLY A 314 -21.33 4.44 -0.31
N LEU A 315 -21.12 5.70 -0.76
CA LEU A 315 -20.48 6.77 0.01
C LEU A 315 -21.49 7.69 0.73
N GLU A 316 -22.72 7.71 0.28
CA GLU A 316 -23.84 8.46 0.88
C GLU A 316 -24.52 7.64 2.00
#